data_2e4b5b8fa9be75de09759a789dcf209a
#
_entry.id   2e4b5b8fa9be75de09759a789dcf209a
#
_cell.length_a   1.000
_cell.length_b   1.000
_cell.length_c   1.000
_cell.angle_alpha   90.00
_cell.angle_beta   90.00
_cell.angle_gamma   90.00
#
_symmetry.space_group_name_H-M   'P 1'
#
loop_
_entity.id
_entity.type
_entity.pdbx_description
1 polymer ?
#
loop_
_entity_poly.entity_id
_entity_poly.type
_entity_poly.pdbx_seq_one_letter_code
_entity_poly.pdbx_strand_id
1 'polypeptide(L)'
;MSKLILFGDTALELYAHLAARPSDSIAFRGKPPAETAPTTAGITYLAQLFPWLTQPAHVLVFDPDDRRQKLARCHVAPQSVVESPLYRVANGIFVPSPELALIQASRGKRLEEVASLGTSLCSAFCLAEDSSTLLARTPLTLPTDIAKVSDGHRDVPGCAHARSAFHWM
;
A
#
# COMPACT_ATOMS: atom_id res chain seq x y z
N MET A 1 19.62 -6.84 7.37
CA MET A 1 18.39 -6.18 7.85
C MET A 1 17.24 -6.74 7.06
N SER A 2 16.17 -7.23 7.72
CA SER A 2 14.98 -7.77 7.04
C SER A 2 14.35 -6.72 6.15
N LYS A 3 13.92 -7.11 4.97
CA LYS A 3 13.23 -6.24 4.03
C LYS A 3 11.74 -6.56 4.07
N LEU A 4 10.91 -5.58 4.37
CA LEU A 4 9.46 -5.70 4.45
C LEU A 4 8.83 -4.94 3.28
N ILE A 5 7.86 -5.57 2.63
CA ILE A 5 6.99 -4.92 1.65
C ILE A 5 5.60 -4.84 2.28
N LEU A 6 5.12 -3.64 2.55
CA LEU A 6 3.78 -3.44 3.08
C LEU A 6 2.73 -3.80 2.01
N PHE A 7 1.55 -4.24 2.45
CA PHE A 7 0.50 -4.73 1.57
C PHE A 7 -0.84 -4.08 1.87
N GLY A 8 -1.61 -3.79 0.83
CA GLY A 8 -3.02 -3.45 0.90
C GLY A 8 -3.34 -2.38 1.94
N ASP A 9 -4.12 -2.74 2.95
CA ASP A 9 -4.59 -1.79 3.98
C ASP A 9 -3.45 -1.09 4.72
N THR A 10 -2.38 -1.81 5.09
CA THR A 10 -1.23 -1.20 5.77
C THR A 10 -0.48 -0.22 4.87
N ALA A 11 -0.38 -0.52 3.57
CA ALA A 11 0.21 0.41 2.61
C ALA A 11 -0.66 1.65 2.41
N LEU A 12 -2.00 1.49 2.34
CA LEU A 12 -2.93 2.63 2.23
C LEU A 12 -2.93 3.50 3.48
N GLU A 13 -2.88 2.90 4.68
CA GLU A 13 -2.76 3.63 5.93
C GLU A 13 -1.47 4.48 5.96
N LEU A 14 -0.34 3.92 5.51
CA LEU A 14 0.89 4.67 5.35
C LEU A 14 0.74 5.84 4.36
N TYR A 15 0.13 5.62 3.21
CA TYR A 15 -0.12 6.67 2.22
C TYR A 15 -1.01 7.78 2.76
N ALA A 16 -2.08 7.45 3.49
CA ALA A 16 -2.97 8.42 4.10
C ALA A 16 -2.22 9.32 5.10
N HIS A 17 -1.37 8.72 5.92
CA HIS A 17 -0.57 9.45 6.90
C HIS A 17 0.48 10.36 6.24
N LEU A 18 1.25 9.83 5.26
CA LEU A 18 2.26 10.61 4.53
C LEU A 18 1.62 11.76 3.73
N ALA A 19 0.40 11.55 3.23
CA ALA A 19 -0.35 12.59 2.53
C ALA A 19 -0.74 13.76 3.45
N ALA A 20 -0.98 13.50 4.74
CA ALA A 20 -1.26 14.53 5.73
C ALA A 20 0.00 15.30 6.17
N ARG A 21 1.20 14.82 5.82
CA ARG A 21 2.50 15.42 6.15
C ARG A 21 3.32 15.64 4.88
N PRO A 22 3.14 16.76 4.17
CA PRO A 22 3.80 17.02 2.87
C PRO A 22 5.34 17.01 2.89
N SER A 23 5.94 17.14 4.09
CA SER A 23 7.41 17.06 4.27
C SER A 23 7.96 15.64 4.22
N ASP A 24 7.12 14.61 4.40
CA ASP A 24 7.56 13.22 4.43
C ASP A 24 7.48 12.61 3.02
N SER A 25 8.47 12.92 2.18
CA SER A 25 8.49 12.41 0.81
C SER A 25 8.80 10.92 0.74
N ILE A 26 8.02 10.19 -0.06
CA ILE A 26 8.37 8.82 -0.50
C ILE A 26 9.54 8.96 -1.48
N ALA A 27 10.75 8.65 -1.01
CA ALA A 27 11.96 9.17 -1.63
C ALA A 27 12.52 8.33 -2.80
N PHE A 28 12.12 7.07 -3.03
CA PHE A 28 12.81 6.27 -4.03
C PHE A 28 11.99 5.10 -4.60
N ARG A 29 11.85 5.08 -5.93
CA ARG A 29 11.35 3.94 -6.70
C ARG A 29 12.50 2.98 -7.02
N GLY A 30 12.38 1.70 -6.65
CA GLY A 30 13.44 0.70 -6.84
C GLY A 30 12.93 -0.67 -7.21
N LYS A 31 13.85 -1.58 -7.49
CA LYS A 31 13.51 -2.98 -7.72
C LYS A 31 13.05 -3.63 -6.41
N PRO A 32 12.12 -4.61 -6.49
CA PRO A 32 11.78 -5.44 -5.34
C PRO A 32 13.02 -6.08 -4.71
N PRO A 33 13.07 -6.22 -3.39
CA PRO A 33 14.12 -6.97 -2.72
C PRO A 33 14.03 -8.45 -3.08
N ALA A 34 15.16 -9.14 -3.16
CA ALA A 34 15.19 -10.58 -3.46
C ALA A 34 14.59 -11.46 -2.34
N GLU A 35 14.68 -10.98 -1.10
CA GLU A 35 14.17 -11.68 0.09
C GLU A 35 13.20 -10.77 0.84
N THR A 36 12.05 -11.32 1.23
CA THR A 36 10.93 -10.58 1.84
C THR A 36 10.40 -11.21 3.12
N ALA A 37 11.11 -12.20 3.68
CA ALA A 37 10.67 -12.87 4.92
C ALA A 37 10.60 -11.88 6.09
N PRO A 38 9.43 -11.70 6.75
CA PRO A 38 9.33 -10.86 7.91
C PRO A 38 10.08 -11.49 9.09
N THR A 39 10.84 -10.68 9.80
CA THR A 39 11.53 -11.06 11.04
C THR A 39 11.01 -10.25 12.22
N THR A 40 11.18 -10.76 13.44
CA THR A 40 10.81 -10.02 14.65
C THR A 40 11.46 -8.64 14.68
N ALA A 41 12.77 -8.55 14.37
CA ALA A 41 13.48 -7.28 14.33
C ALA A 41 12.91 -6.32 13.27
N GLY A 42 12.53 -6.83 12.09
CA GLY A 42 11.92 -6.03 11.04
C GLY A 42 10.55 -5.48 11.44
N ILE A 43 9.69 -6.30 12.03
CA ILE A 43 8.36 -5.87 12.51
C ILE A 43 8.48 -4.91 13.69
N THR A 44 9.40 -5.15 14.62
CA THR A 44 9.66 -4.21 15.72
C THR A 44 10.15 -2.85 15.18
N TYR A 45 11.05 -2.86 14.20
CA TYR A 45 11.54 -1.64 13.55
C TYR A 45 10.41 -0.90 12.82
N LEU A 46 9.53 -1.61 12.10
CA LEU A 46 8.34 -1.02 11.47
C LEU A 46 7.46 -0.31 12.50
N ALA A 47 7.15 -0.99 13.62
CA ALA A 47 6.31 -0.44 14.69
C ALA A 47 6.95 0.77 15.39
N GLN A 48 8.28 0.81 15.50
CA GLN A 48 9.00 1.96 16.06
C GLN A 48 8.96 3.18 15.12
N LEU A 49 9.13 2.96 13.81
CA LEU A 49 9.08 4.04 12.82
C LEU A 49 7.68 4.59 12.58
N PHE A 50 6.69 3.71 12.61
CA PHE A 50 5.30 4.02 12.29
C PHE A 50 4.37 3.47 13.38
N PRO A 51 4.41 4.06 14.60
CA PRO A 51 3.68 3.54 15.76
C PRO A 51 2.14 3.61 15.62
N TRP A 52 1.68 4.39 14.65
CA TRP A 52 0.27 4.57 14.33
C TRP A 52 -0.28 3.52 13.34
N LEU A 53 0.58 2.69 12.70
CA LEU A 53 0.12 1.63 11.82
C LEU A 53 -0.63 0.55 12.60
N THR A 54 -1.79 0.15 12.06
CA THR A 54 -2.62 -0.94 12.60
C THR A 54 -1.85 -2.25 12.62
N GLN A 55 -1.87 -2.93 13.79
CA GLN A 55 -1.22 -4.22 13.97
C GLN A 55 -2.24 -5.36 14.02
N PRO A 56 -1.90 -6.57 13.56
CA PRO A 56 -0.66 -6.93 12.85
C PRO A 56 -0.59 -6.35 11.44
N ALA A 57 0.56 -5.83 11.06
CA ALA A 57 0.77 -5.25 9.74
C ALA A 57 0.60 -6.30 8.63
N HIS A 58 0.04 -5.89 7.49
CA HIS A 58 -0.06 -6.70 6.28
C HIS A 58 1.21 -6.54 5.46
N VAL A 59 1.86 -7.65 5.11
CA VAL A 59 3.12 -7.67 4.37
C VAL A 59 3.07 -8.67 3.21
N LEU A 60 3.80 -8.36 2.13
CA LEU A 60 4.02 -9.28 1.02
C LEU A 60 5.22 -10.17 1.29
N VAL A 61 5.08 -11.43 0.93
CA VAL A 61 6.18 -12.40 0.82
C VAL A 61 6.17 -12.99 -0.59
N PHE A 62 7.34 -13.29 -1.14
CA PHE A 62 7.45 -13.87 -2.48
C PHE A 62 7.37 -15.41 -2.42
N ASP A 63 7.92 -16.00 -1.36
CA ASP A 63 7.84 -17.43 -1.12
C ASP A 63 6.76 -17.73 -0.06
N PRO A 64 5.84 -18.69 -0.33
CA PRO A 64 4.88 -19.15 0.69
C PRO A 64 5.54 -19.64 1.99
N ASP A 65 6.75 -20.19 1.92
CA ASP A 65 7.49 -20.69 3.06
C ASP A 65 8.05 -19.57 3.96
N ASP A 66 8.11 -18.34 3.42
CA ASP A 66 8.51 -17.15 4.15
C ASP A 66 7.41 -16.58 5.07
N ARG A 67 6.22 -17.16 5.06
CA ARG A 67 5.12 -16.70 5.90
C ARG A 67 5.45 -16.82 7.38
N ARG A 68 5.26 -15.74 8.12
CA ARG A 68 5.44 -15.63 9.58
C ARG A 68 4.19 -15.02 10.19
N GLN A 69 3.07 -15.77 10.13
CA GLN A 69 1.73 -15.29 10.53
C GLN A 69 1.64 -14.84 11.99
N LYS A 70 2.56 -15.30 12.85
CA LYS A 70 2.64 -14.81 14.23
C LYS A 70 3.21 -13.39 14.34
N LEU A 71 3.96 -12.93 13.32
CA LEU A 71 4.61 -11.63 13.31
C LEU A 71 3.81 -10.61 12.51
N ALA A 72 3.22 -11.02 11.39
CA ALA A 72 2.50 -10.15 10.46
C ALA A 72 1.46 -10.96 9.68
N ARG A 73 0.48 -10.30 9.07
CA ARG A 73 -0.43 -10.93 8.10
C ARG A 73 0.27 -11.03 6.75
N CYS A 74 0.84 -12.20 6.48
CA CYS A 74 1.59 -12.44 5.26
C CYS A 74 0.68 -12.78 4.07
N HIS A 75 0.92 -12.12 2.94
CA HIS A 75 0.27 -12.35 1.66
C HIS A 75 1.32 -12.76 0.64
N VAL A 76 1.08 -13.86 -0.10
CA VAL A 76 1.98 -14.28 -1.19
C VAL A 76 1.73 -13.38 -2.39
N ALA A 77 2.80 -12.81 -2.92
CA ALA A 77 2.73 -11.93 -4.08
C ALA A 77 2.43 -12.72 -5.35
N PRO A 78 1.43 -12.31 -6.15
CA PRO A 78 1.30 -12.77 -7.54
C PRO A 78 2.52 -12.37 -8.38
N GLN A 79 2.77 -13.06 -9.50
CA GLN A 79 3.92 -12.80 -10.35
C GLN A 79 3.98 -11.36 -10.86
N SER A 80 2.86 -10.78 -11.25
CA SER A 80 2.78 -9.39 -11.71
C SER A 80 3.25 -8.39 -10.65
N VAL A 81 3.05 -8.71 -9.36
CA VAL A 81 3.48 -7.88 -8.23
C VAL A 81 4.98 -8.01 -7.96
N VAL A 82 5.54 -9.22 -8.13
CA VAL A 82 6.99 -9.46 -7.98
C VAL A 82 7.81 -8.61 -8.94
N GLU A 83 7.28 -8.37 -10.14
CA GLU A 83 7.94 -7.59 -11.19
C GLU A 83 7.66 -6.07 -11.08
N SER A 84 6.72 -5.68 -10.23
CA SER A 84 6.31 -4.28 -10.10
C SER A 84 7.33 -3.46 -9.31
N PRO A 85 7.57 -2.20 -9.70
CA PRO A 85 8.43 -1.31 -8.94
C PRO A 85 7.81 -0.97 -7.59
N LEU A 86 8.66 -0.91 -6.57
CA LEU A 86 8.30 -0.54 -5.21
C LEU A 86 8.88 0.81 -4.82
N TYR A 87 8.22 1.51 -3.92
CA TYR A 87 8.74 2.72 -3.29
C TYR A 87 9.40 2.37 -1.96
N ARG A 88 10.59 2.90 -1.71
CA ARG A 88 11.26 2.76 -0.42
C ARG A 88 10.85 3.93 0.48
N VAL A 89 10.20 3.62 1.59
CA VAL A 89 9.73 4.61 2.57
C VAL A 89 10.68 4.75 3.76
N ALA A 90 11.44 3.70 4.04
CA ALA A 90 12.51 3.71 5.05
C ALA A 90 13.55 2.65 4.71
N ASN A 91 14.63 2.58 5.49
CA ASN A 91 15.63 1.54 5.29
C ASN A 91 15.04 0.14 5.52
N GLY A 92 15.01 -0.67 4.46
CA GLY A 92 14.43 -2.02 4.48
C GLY A 92 12.89 -2.07 4.45
N ILE A 93 12.18 -0.92 4.35
CA ILE A 93 10.72 -0.89 4.26
C ILE A 93 10.30 -0.34 2.90
N PHE A 94 9.45 -1.09 2.23
CA PHE A 94 8.96 -0.82 0.88
C PHE A 94 7.43 -0.84 0.86
N VAL A 95 6.86 -0.11 -0.10
CA VAL A 95 5.42 -0.12 -0.39
C VAL A 95 5.21 -0.26 -1.90
N PRO A 96 4.11 -0.89 -2.35
CA PRO A 96 3.69 -0.85 -3.75
C PRO A 96 3.26 0.57 -4.12
N SER A 97 3.01 0.83 -5.41
CA SER A 97 2.38 2.09 -5.82
C SER A 97 1.01 2.29 -5.16
N PRO A 98 0.51 3.53 -5.03
CA PRO A 98 -0.81 3.79 -4.43
C PRO A 98 -1.93 3.01 -5.12
N GLU A 99 -1.88 2.88 -6.46
CA GLU A 99 -2.85 2.13 -7.26
C GLU A 99 -2.82 0.65 -6.91
N LEU A 100 -1.62 0.06 -6.86
CA LEU A 100 -1.46 -1.35 -6.54
C LEU A 100 -1.85 -1.63 -5.08
N ALA A 101 -1.53 -0.73 -4.14
CA ALA A 101 -1.99 -0.82 -2.76
C ALA A 101 -3.52 -0.83 -2.66
N LEU A 102 -4.19 0.05 -3.44
CA LEU A 102 -5.66 0.08 -3.51
C LEU A 102 -6.24 -1.23 -4.07
N ILE A 103 -5.68 -1.75 -5.17
CA ILE A 103 -6.12 -3.02 -5.76
C ILE A 103 -6.00 -4.15 -4.72
N GLN A 104 -4.88 -4.23 -4.04
CA GLN A 104 -4.63 -5.23 -3.01
C GLN A 104 -5.61 -5.11 -1.82
N ALA A 105 -5.92 -3.88 -1.39
CA ALA A 105 -6.84 -3.61 -0.30
C ALA A 105 -8.31 -3.84 -0.68
N SER A 106 -8.62 -3.85 -1.97
CA SER A 106 -10.02 -3.97 -2.46
C SER A 106 -10.61 -5.37 -2.25
N ARG A 107 -9.78 -6.38 -1.96
CA ARG A 107 -10.26 -7.74 -1.73
C ARG A 107 -11.19 -7.80 -0.52
N GLY A 108 -12.42 -8.24 -0.76
CA GLY A 108 -13.43 -8.43 0.29
C GLY A 108 -14.08 -7.14 0.83
N LYS A 109 -13.73 -5.98 0.26
CA LYS A 109 -14.40 -4.72 0.57
C LYS A 109 -15.61 -4.52 -0.33
N ARG A 110 -16.58 -3.72 0.13
CA ARG A 110 -17.71 -3.28 -0.70
C ARG A 110 -17.24 -2.25 -1.73
N LEU A 111 -17.96 -2.12 -2.83
CA LEU A 111 -17.57 -1.18 -3.91
C LEU A 111 -17.51 0.26 -3.43
N GLU A 112 -18.42 0.67 -2.53
CA GLU A 112 -18.45 2.00 -1.97
C GLU A 112 -17.20 2.30 -1.11
N GLU A 113 -16.72 1.29 -0.38
CA GLU A 113 -15.48 1.43 0.42
C GLU A 113 -14.26 1.60 -0.50
N VAL A 114 -14.20 0.80 -1.58
CA VAL A 114 -13.12 0.90 -2.57
C VAL A 114 -13.16 2.24 -3.29
N ALA A 115 -14.34 2.71 -3.70
CA ALA A 115 -14.51 4.01 -4.34
C ALA A 115 -14.09 5.15 -3.39
N SER A 116 -14.47 5.08 -2.11
CA SER A 116 -14.08 6.08 -1.10
C SER A 116 -12.57 6.13 -0.91
N LEU A 117 -11.91 4.96 -0.77
CA LEU A 117 -10.44 4.88 -0.66
C LEU A 117 -9.74 5.47 -1.89
N GLY A 118 -10.18 5.11 -3.08
CA GLY A 118 -9.59 5.62 -4.32
C GLY A 118 -9.85 7.11 -4.52
N THR A 119 -11.04 7.60 -4.20
CA THR A 119 -11.33 9.03 -4.20
C THR A 119 -10.38 9.77 -3.26
N SER A 120 -10.13 9.23 -2.08
CA SER A 120 -9.14 9.78 -1.15
C SER A 120 -7.74 9.84 -1.76
N LEU A 121 -7.28 8.81 -2.45
CA LEU A 121 -5.97 8.81 -3.12
C LEU A 121 -5.89 9.82 -4.27
N CYS A 122 -6.98 10.01 -5.02
CA CYS A 122 -7.06 10.95 -6.14
C CYS A 122 -7.34 12.40 -5.72
N SER A 123 -7.62 12.65 -4.45
CA SER A 123 -7.99 13.97 -3.96
C SER A 123 -6.79 14.93 -3.91
N ALA A 124 -7.02 16.16 -4.34
CA ALA A 124 -6.09 17.27 -4.15
C ALA A 124 -6.13 17.86 -2.73
N PHE A 125 -6.95 17.29 -1.85
CA PHE A 125 -7.11 17.76 -0.46
C PHE A 125 -7.07 16.56 0.50
N CYS A 126 -6.58 16.79 1.70
CA CYS A 126 -6.63 15.86 2.82
C CYS A 126 -6.91 16.62 4.12
N LEU A 127 -7.40 15.92 5.14
CA LEU A 127 -7.52 16.48 6.48
C LEU A 127 -6.15 16.46 7.17
N ALA A 128 -5.84 17.52 7.91
CA ALA A 128 -4.72 17.54 8.83
C ALA A 128 -4.92 16.50 9.95
N GLU A 129 -3.87 16.18 10.71
CA GLU A 129 -3.93 15.19 11.80
C GLU A 129 -4.98 15.53 12.86
N ASP A 130 -5.22 16.83 13.10
CA ASP A 130 -6.25 17.32 14.02
C ASP A 130 -7.67 17.22 13.45
N SER A 131 -7.82 16.76 12.20
CA SER A 131 -9.09 16.65 11.46
C SER A 131 -9.89 17.97 11.34
N SER A 132 -9.26 19.10 11.67
CA SER A 132 -9.92 20.41 11.68
C SER A 132 -9.59 21.26 10.45
N THR A 133 -8.47 20.99 9.78
CA THR A 133 -7.95 21.80 8.70
C THR A 133 -7.86 20.98 7.40
N LEU A 134 -8.39 21.54 6.31
CA LEU A 134 -8.25 20.96 4.98
C LEU A 134 -6.92 21.44 4.36
N LEU A 135 -6.04 20.50 4.05
CA LEU A 135 -4.75 20.76 3.44
C LEU A 135 -4.80 20.46 1.95
N ALA A 136 -4.28 21.37 1.13
CA ALA A 136 -4.04 21.10 -0.29
C ALA A 136 -2.81 20.20 -0.46
N ARG A 137 -2.90 19.25 -1.37
CA ARG A 137 -1.81 18.30 -1.68
C ARG A 137 -1.79 17.97 -3.17
N THR A 138 -0.69 17.39 -3.63
CA THR A 138 -0.68 16.70 -4.91
C THR A 138 -1.41 15.36 -4.75
N PRO A 139 -2.35 15.00 -5.64
CA PRO A 139 -2.96 13.67 -5.66
C PRO A 139 -1.89 12.58 -5.70
N LEU A 140 -2.10 11.49 -4.97
CA LEU A 140 -1.16 10.35 -4.97
C LEU A 140 -1.27 9.52 -6.25
N THR A 141 -2.43 9.55 -6.89
CA THR A 141 -2.72 8.86 -8.16
C THR A 141 -3.88 9.54 -8.90
N LEU A 142 -4.15 9.09 -10.12
CA LEU A 142 -5.31 9.47 -10.92
C LEU A 142 -6.21 8.25 -11.20
N PRO A 143 -7.52 8.43 -11.41
CA PRO A 143 -8.43 7.33 -11.77
C PRO A 143 -7.96 6.54 -12.99
N THR A 144 -7.40 7.22 -13.98
CA THR A 144 -6.82 6.61 -15.20
C THR A 144 -5.62 5.71 -14.89
N ASP A 145 -4.82 6.05 -13.89
CA ASP A 145 -3.65 5.26 -13.51
C ASP A 145 -4.07 4.02 -12.70
N ILE A 146 -5.11 4.14 -11.85
CA ILE A 146 -5.73 2.99 -11.19
C ILE A 146 -6.26 2.00 -12.24
N ALA A 147 -6.93 2.48 -13.28
CA ALA A 147 -7.43 1.63 -14.35
C ALA A 147 -6.30 0.90 -15.09
N LYS A 148 -5.23 1.62 -15.48
CA LYS A 148 -4.05 1.03 -16.16
C LYS A 148 -3.36 -0.04 -15.30
N VAL A 149 -3.13 0.26 -14.02
CA VAL A 149 -2.48 -0.70 -13.11
C VAL A 149 -3.37 -1.92 -12.91
N SER A 150 -4.71 -1.74 -12.82
CA SER A 150 -5.66 -2.85 -12.74
C SER A 150 -5.61 -3.76 -13.98
N ASP A 151 -5.42 -3.20 -15.17
CA ASP A 151 -5.29 -4.00 -16.40
C ASP A 151 -4.01 -4.82 -16.45
N GLY A 152 -2.92 -4.32 -15.90
CA GLY A 152 -1.64 -5.01 -15.81
C GLY A 152 -1.55 -6.06 -14.69
N HIS A 153 -2.47 -6.05 -13.72
CA HIS A 153 -2.40 -6.85 -12.50
C HIS A 153 -3.67 -7.69 -12.27
N ARG A 154 -4.19 -8.32 -13.33
CA ARG A 154 -5.45 -9.11 -13.29
C ARG A 154 -5.38 -10.33 -12.37
N ASP A 155 -4.19 -10.83 -12.08
CA ASP A 155 -3.90 -11.92 -11.15
C ASP A 155 -3.91 -11.47 -9.67
N VAL A 156 -3.97 -10.16 -9.39
CA VAL A 156 -4.02 -9.65 -8.02
C VAL A 156 -5.44 -9.77 -7.46
N PRO A 157 -5.62 -10.45 -6.31
CA PRO A 157 -6.91 -10.48 -5.64
C PRO A 157 -7.38 -9.06 -5.28
N GLY A 158 -8.62 -8.71 -5.69
CA GLY A 158 -9.16 -7.35 -5.52
C GLY A 158 -9.21 -6.53 -6.82
N CYS A 159 -8.47 -6.93 -7.86
CA CYS A 159 -8.44 -6.23 -9.15
C CYS A 159 -9.83 -6.00 -9.73
N ALA A 160 -10.69 -7.03 -9.74
CA ALA A 160 -12.06 -6.92 -10.28
C ALA A 160 -12.90 -5.88 -9.50
N HIS A 161 -12.75 -5.83 -8.17
CA HIS A 161 -13.43 -4.83 -7.33
C HIS A 161 -12.92 -3.41 -7.60
N ALA A 162 -11.61 -3.23 -7.66
CA ALA A 162 -11.03 -1.94 -8.00
C ALA A 162 -11.50 -1.45 -9.38
N ARG A 163 -11.46 -2.30 -10.39
CA ARG A 163 -11.97 -1.97 -11.74
C ARG A 163 -13.44 -1.56 -11.72
N SER A 164 -14.30 -2.32 -11.03
CA SER A 164 -15.72 -2.00 -10.94
C SER A 164 -15.97 -0.68 -10.24
N ALA A 165 -15.22 -0.36 -9.19
CA ALA A 165 -15.36 0.90 -8.47
C ALA A 165 -14.96 2.13 -9.30
N PHE A 166 -14.04 1.98 -10.27
CA PHE A 166 -13.51 3.09 -11.09
C PHE A 166 -13.98 3.08 -12.55
N HIS A 167 -14.83 2.15 -12.94
CA HIS A 167 -15.38 2.09 -14.31
C HIS A 167 -16.25 3.31 -14.66
N TRP A 168 -16.79 4.00 -13.67
CA TRP A 168 -17.73 5.10 -13.83
C TRP A 168 -17.11 6.49 -13.58
N MET A 169 -15.82 6.58 -13.28
CA MET A 169 -15.06 7.82 -13.12
C MET A 169 -14.31 8.19 -14.40
#